data_b707b35a33629d48216e8042c3377501
#
_entry.id   b707b35a33629d48216e8042c3377501
#
_cell.length_a   1.000
_cell.length_b   1.000
_cell.length_c   1.000
_cell.angle_alpha   90.00
_cell.angle_beta   90.00
_cell.angle_gamma   90.00
#
_symmetry.space_group_name_H-M   'P 1'
#
loop_
_entity.id
_entity.type
_entity.pdbx_description
1 polymer ?
#
loop_
_entity_poly.entity_id
_entity_poly.type
_entity_poly.pdbx_seq_one_letter_code
_entity_poly.pdbx_strand_id
1 'polypeptide(L)'
;TTSYSWVNDTPSIGLASSGNGNIESLTVSNSGNTPVVATVIVTPTFENEGIACQGDSQTFTITVNPSSQVDEVDNQVLCNGDDSDEINFTTSNTSGTTTYSWVNDTPSIGLASSGTGDIASFAAVNNSTSPVTATITVTPTYTNEGISCDGPTETFTITVNPTAQVDDPQDQIICNGETTSVEFTTQNTGGTTTYAWANDTPSIGLAD
;
A
#
# COMPACT_ATOMS: atom_id res chain seq x y z
N THR A 1 8.16 39.15 40.67
CA THR A 1 7.61 38.39 39.52
C THR A 1 8.47 37.18 39.24
N THR A 2 7.89 36.08 38.74
CA THR A 2 8.66 34.93 38.24
C THR A 2 8.55 34.88 36.72
N SER A 3 9.70 34.80 36.04
CA SER A 3 9.81 34.58 34.61
C SER A 3 10.48 33.23 34.35
N TYR A 4 10.33 32.73 33.12
CA TYR A 4 10.91 31.46 32.71
C TYR A 4 11.69 31.68 31.42
N SER A 5 12.85 31.04 31.31
CA SER A 5 13.57 30.86 30.05
C SER A 5 13.72 29.37 29.80
N TRP A 6 13.78 28.97 28.52
CA TRP A 6 13.94 27.58 28.16
C TRP A 6 14.92 27.42 26.98
N VAL A 7 15.54 26.26 26.92
CA VAL A 7 16.37 25.82 25.81
C VAL A 7 15.92 24.45 25.33
N ASN A 8 15.99 24.23 24.03
CA ASN A 8 15.65 22.99 23.35
C ASN A 8 16.87 22.51 22.55
N ASP A 9 17.28 21.25 22.77
CA ASP A 9 18.44 20.67 22.12
C ASP A 9 18.18 20.21 20.65
N THR A 10 16.89 20.06 20.27
CA THR A 10 16.50 19.51 18.99
C THR A 10 15.49 20.40 18.25
N PRO A 11 15.91 21.55 17.69
CA PRO A 11 15.01 22.49 17.02
C PRO A 11 14.31 21.91 15.76
N SER A 12 14.83 20.82 15.21
CA SER A 12 14.26 20.16 14.04
C SER A 12 12.84 19.64 14.25
N ILE A 13 12.38 19.48 15.50
CA ILE A 13 10.99 19.12 15.79
C ILE A 13 9.99 20.27 15.55
N GLY A 14 10.45 21.48 15.20
CA GLY A 14 9.62 22.67 15.01
C GLY A 14 9.60 23.63 16.19
N LEU A 15 10.13 23.26 17.37
CA LEU A 15 10.32 24.15 18.51
C LEU A 15 11.64 24.89 18.40
N ALA A 16 11.64 26.21 18.59
CA ALA A 16 12.87 27.02 18.58
C ALA A 16 13.92 26.47 19.57
N SER A 17 15.21 26.77 19.35
CA SER A 17 16.31 26.33 20.24
C SER A 17 16.25 26.97 21.63
N SER A 18 15.54 28.09 21.80
CA SER A 18 15.34 28.75 23.09
C SER A 18 14.18 29.74 23.03
N GLY A 19 13.64 30.09 24.20
CA GLY A 19 12.61 31.09 24.33
C GLY A 19 12.39 31.54 25.78
N ASN A 20 11.41 32.41 25.96
CA ASN A 20 11.01 32.93 27.28
C ASN A 20 9.50 32.76 27.44
N GLY A 21 9.05 32.59 28.69
CA GLY A 21 7.66 32.35 29.02
C GLY A 21 7.18 30.96 28.67
N ASN A 22 5.90 30.84 28.32
CA ASN A 22 5.30 29.55 27.94
C ASN A 22 5.73 29.13 26.53
N ILE A 23 5.74 27.81 26.32
CA ILE A 23 5.79 27.25 25.00
C ILE A 23 4.36 27.20 24.46
N GLU A 24 4.10 28.02 23.44
CA GLU A 24 2.79 28.07 22.81
C GLU A 24 2.55 26.82 21.95
N SER A 25 1.29 26.61 21.51
CA SER A 25 0.92 25.53 20.60
C SER A 25 1.74 25.61 19.31
N LEU A 26 2.37 24.50 18.93
CA LEU A 26 3.18 24.40 17.71
C LEU A 26 2.84 23.13 16.92
N THR A 27 3.07 23.17 15.61
CA THR A 27 3.04 21.98 14.77
C THR A 27 4.42 21.32 14.82
N VAL A 28 4.46 20.10 15.35
CA VAL A 28 5.70 19.32 15.39
C VAL A 28 5.95 18.61 14.07
N SER A 29 7.21 18.37 13.74
CA SER A 29 7.59 17.63 12.54
C SER A 29 8.71 16.63 12.82
N ASN A 30 8.62 15.48 12.14
CA ASN A 30 9.67 14.48 12.07
C ASN A 30 9.65 13.90 10.64
N SER A 31 10.63 14.28 9.83
CA SER A 31 10.77 13.80 8.45
C SER A 31 11.61 12.53 8.34
N GLY A 32 12.07 11.98 9.45
CA GLY A 32 12.81 10.71 9.50
C GLY A 32 11.87 9.52 9.61
N ASN A 33 12.46 8.34 9.81
CA ASN A 33 11.77 7.07 9.98
C ASN A 33 11.89 6.49 11.42
N THR A 34 12.47 7.27 12.33
CA THR A 34 12.61 6.93 13.75
C THR A 34 12.04 8.05 14.61
N PRO A 35 11.55 7.77 15.84
CA PRO A 35 11.18 8.82 16.77
C PRO A 35 12.32 9.79 17.05
N VAL A 36 12.03 11.08 17.09
CA VAL A 36 12.95 12.13 17.49
C VAL A 36 12.57 12.63 18.85
N VAL A 37 13.54 12.63 19.79
CA VAL A 37 13.33 13.10 21.16
C VAL A 37 14.05 14.43 21.34
N ALA A 38 13.30 15.46 21.67
CA ALA A 38 13.82 16.77 22.06
C ALA A 38 13.82 16.92 23.59
N THR A 39 14.94 17.38 24.14
CA THR A 39 15.06 17.70 25.56
C THR A 39 14.90 19.20 25.78
N VAL A 40 13.93 19.57 26.60
CA VAL A 40 13.68 20.97 26.95
C VAL A 40 14.06 21.19 28.41
N ILE A 41 14.93 22.19 28.64
CA ILE A 41 15.35 22.61 29.97
C ILE A 41 14.74 23.97 30.28
N VAL A 42 13.97 24.09 31.33
CA VAL A 42 13.31 25.34 31.74
C VAL A 42 13.94 25.85 33.03
N THR A 43 14.32 27.12 33.03
CA THR A 43 14.96 27.78 34.18
C THR A 43 14.08 28.94 34.65
N PRO A 44 13.60 28.91 35.91
CA PRO A 44 12.85 30.03 36.50
C PRO A 44 13.77 31.12 37.01
N THR A 45 13.34 32.37 36.94
CA THR A 45 14.00 33.53 37.56
C THR A 45 12.97 34.33 38.34
N PHE A 46 13.19 34.50 39.65
CA PHE A 46 12.39 35.36 40.50
C PHE A 46 13.05 36.72 40.61
N GLU A 47 12.27 37.76 40.39
CA GLU A 47 12.74 39.14 40.54
C GLU A 47 11.91 39.93 41.53
N ASN A 48 12.58 40.61 42.45
CA ASN A 48 11.98 41.54 43.39
C ASN A 48 12.89 42.74 43.61
N GLU A 49 12.34 43.96 43.50
CA GLU A 49 13.03 45.23 43.67
C GLU A 49 14.33 45.35 42.82
N GLY A 50 14.33 44.81 41.59
CA GLY A 50 15.45 44.81 40.69
C GLY A 50 16.54 43.77 40.99
N ILE A 51 16.36 42.92 41.98
CA ILE A 51 17.26 41.79 42.26
C ILE A 51 16.65 40.51 41.67
N ALA A 52 17.38 39.90 40.71
CA ALA A 52 17.00 38.66 40.04
C ALA A 52 17.71 37.44 40.69
N CYS A 53 16.93 36.42 41.07
CA CYS A 53 17.41 35.17 41.64
C CYS A 53 16.97 34.02 40.72
N GLN A 54 17.95 33.31 40.16
CA GLN A 54 17.69 32.14 39.35
C GLN A 54 17.44 30.90 40.24
N GLY A 55 16.43 30.11 39.92
CA GLY A 55 16.13 28.85 40.60
C GLY A 55 16.66 27.63 39.84
N ASP A 56 16.42 26.45 40.39
CA ASP A 56 16.81 25.19 39.76
C ASP A 56 16.03 24.92 38.48
N SER A 57 16.76 24.45 37.48
CA SER A 57 16.17 24.10 36.15
C SER A 57 15.41 22.78 36.24
N GLN A 58 14.35 22.68 35.48
CA GLN A 58 13.57 21.46 35.28
C GLN A 58 13.71 21.00 33.79
N THR A 59 13.69 19.68 33.61
CA THR A 59 13.86 19.08 32.27
C THR A 59 12.65 18.22 31.94
N PHE A 60 12.18 18.30 30.70
CA PHE A 60 11.18 17.40 30.13
C PHE A 60 11.53 17.08 28.68
N THR A 61 10.90 16.06 28.10
CA THR A 61 11.13 15.65 26.72
C THR A 61 9.85 15.77 25.88
N ILE A 62 10.05 16.03 24.59
CA ILE A 62 9.01 15.95 23.56
C ILE A 62 9.48 14.90 22.57
N THR A 63 8.74 13.79 22.48
CA THR A 63 8.99 12.75 21.48
C THR A 63 8.06 12.97 20.29
N VAL A 64 8.63 13.09 19.09
CA VAL A 64 7.89 13.21 17.83
C VAL A 64 8.07 11.93 17.04
N ASN A 65 7.00 11.15 16.92
CA ASN A 65 6.98 9.93 16.11
C ASN A 65 7.07 10.27 14.62
N PRO A 66 7.67 9.40 13.79
CA PRO A 66 7.63 9.55 12.34
C PRO A 66 6.23 9.33 11.79
N SER A 67 5.97 9.80 10.56
CA SER A 67 4.80 9.34 9.80
C SER A 67 4.95 7.85 9.51
N SER A 68 3.85 7.11 9.57
CA SER A 68 3.85 5.72 9.14
C SER A 68 4.11 5.61 7.64
N GLN A 69 4.78 4.55 7.21
CA GLN A 69 5.09 4.28 5.81
C GLN A 69 4.86 2.80 5.49
N VAL A 70 4.51 2.55 4.25
CA VAL A 70 4.55 1.23 3.62
C VAL A 70 5.41 1.35 2.36
N ASP A 71 6.29 0.38 2.14
CA ASP A 71 7.13 0.33 0.95
C ASP A 71 6.26 0.00 -0.28
N GLU A 72 6.72 0.37 -1.47
CA GLU A 72 6.03 0.12 -2.74
C GLU A 72 5.73 -1.37 -2.91
N VAL A 73 4.55 -1.68 -3.41
CA VAL A 73 4.06 -3.04 -3.68
C VAL A 73 3.88 -3.23 -5.18
N ASP A 74 4.45 -4.31 -5.72
CA ASP A 74 4.34 -4.66 -7.13
C ASP A 74 2.90 -5.08 -7.51
N ASN A 75 2.48 -4.67 -8.73
CA ASN A 75 1.23 -5.13 -9.31
C ASN A 75 1.32 -6.60 -9.72
N GLN A 76 0.19 -7.32 -9.67
CA GLN A 76 0.08 -8.70 -10.14
C GLN A 76 -0.87 -8.82 -11.34
N VAL A 77 -0.54 -9.71 -12.26
CA VAL A 77 -1.42 -10.11 -13.38
C VAL A 77 -1.50 -11.63 -13.41
N LEU A 78 -2.70 -12.17 -13.26
CA LEU A 78 -2.99 -13.59 -13.08
C LEU A 78 -3.99 -14.08 -14.14
N CYS A 79 -4.04 -15.38 -14.38
CA CYS A 79 -5.16 -16.00 -15.08
C CYS A 79 -6.25 -16.42 -14.07
N ASN A 80 -7.48 -16.54 -14.54
CA ASN A 80 -8.56 -17.11 -13.76
C ASN A 80 -8.21 -18.53 -13.30
N GLY A 81 -8.25 -18.76 -12.00
CA GLY A 81 -7.92 -20.03 -11.35
C GLY A 81 -6.46 -20.18 -10.88
N ASP A 82 -5.57 -19.24 -11.23
CA ASP A 82 -4.20 -19.23 -10.69
C ASP A 82 -4.19 -18.74 -9.24
N ASP A 83 -3.20 -19.18 -8.47
CA ASP A 83 -2.94 -18.63 -7.15
C ASP A 83 -2.13 -17.33 -7.27
N SER A 84 -2.50 -16.30 -6.49
CA SER A 84 -1.71 -15.06 -6.38
C SER A 84 -0.42 -15.33 -5.61
N ASP A 85 0.59 -14.46 -5.84
CA ASP A 85 1.71 -14.38 -4.90
C ASP A 85 1.25 -13.81 -3.57
N GLU A 86 1.93 -14.22 -2.49
CA GLU A 86 1.77 -13.61 -1.18
C GLU A 86 2.31 -12.17 -1.19
N ILE A 87 1.60 -11.24 -0.56
CA ILE A 87 2.00 -9.84 -0.46
C ILE A 87 2.36 -9.54 0.98
N ASN A 88 3.65 -9.34 1.23
CA ASN A 88 4.21 -8.99 2.53
C ASN A 88 4.48 -7.49 2.57
N PHE A 89 3.77 -6.75 3.43
CA PHE A 89 3.98 -5.33 3.60
C PHE A 89 5.21 -5.04 4.44
N THR A 90 6.07 -4.16 3.95
CA THR A 90 7.28 -3.73 4.63
C THR A 90 7.30 -2.22 4.85
N THR A 91 8.19 -1.75 5.72
CA THR A 91 8.35 -0.34 6.07
C THR A 91 9.78 -0.01 6.41
N SER A 92 10.20 1.21 6.11
CA SER A 92 11.45 1.78 6.59
C SER A 92 11.37 2.35 8.01
N ASN A 93 10.17 2.46 8.63
CA ASN A 93 10.03 2.90 10.01
C ASN A 93 10.70 1.93 10.99
N THR A 94 11.38 2.49 12.00
CA THR A 94 12.10 1.71 13.04
C THR A 94 11.75 2.21 14.44
N SER A 95 12.14 1.44 15.46
CA SER A 95 11.97 1.78 16.89
C SER A 95 10.52 1.87 17.39
N GLY A 96 9.59 1.29 16.65
CA GLY A 96 8.16 1.16 16.97
C GLY A 96 7.60 -0.04 16.24
N THR A 97 6.28 -0.11 16.13
CA THR A 97 5.58 -1.17 15.39
C THR A 97 4.72 -0.54 14.32
N THR A 98 4.86 -0.98 13.07
CA THR A 98 3.96 -0.62 11.98
C THR A 98 2.99 -1.78 11.72
N THR A 99 1.72 -1.47 11.66
CA THR A 99 0.65 -2.39 11.26
C THR A 99 -0.02 -1.86 10.01
N TYR A 100 -0.66 -2.76 9.25
CA TYR A 100 -1.27 -2.44 7.97
C TYR A 100 -2.74 -2.83 8.00
N SER A 101 -3.59 -1.98 7.42
CA SER A 101 -4.95 -2.32 7.03
C SER A 101 -5.10 -2.08 5.54
N TRP A 102 -5.91 -2.88 4.87
CA TRP A 102 -6.11 -2.74 3.43
C TRP A 102 -7.58 -2.89 3.04
N VAL A 103 -7.93 -2.26 1.93
CA VAL A 103 -9.24 -2.39 1.30
C VAL A 103 -9.06 -2.76 -0.17
N ASN A 104 -9.95 -3.60 -0.68
CA ASN A 104 -10.03 -4.06 -2.05
C ASN A 104 -11.34 -3.55 -2.66
N ASP A 105 -11.28 -2.79 -3.75
CA ASP A 105 -12.45 -2.23 -4.41
C ASP A 105 -13.26 -3.25 -5.23
N THR A 106 -12.64 -4.40 -5.57
CA THR A 106 -13.22 -5.42 -6.45
C THR A 106 -13.10 -6.84 -5.87
N PRO A 107 -13.86 -7.19 -4.80
CA PRO A 107 -13.74 -8.48 -4.12
C PRO A 107 -14.06 -9.70 -5.00
N SER A 108 -14.70 -9.49 -6.17
CA SER A 108 -15.01 -10.55 -7.11
C SER A 108 -13.80 -11.26 -7.69
N ILE A 109 -12.57 -10.70 -7.54
CA ILE A 109 -11.33 -11.34 -7.96
C ILE A 109 -10.89 -12.50 -7.04
N GLY A 110 -11.63 -12.81 -5.96
CA GLY A 110 -11.30 -13.87 -5.00
C GLY A 110 -10.63 -13.38 -3.70
N LEU A 111 -10.21 -12.11 -3.64
CA LEU A 111 -9.68 -11.49 -2.43
C LEU A 111 -10.79 -10.80 -1.64
N ALA A 112 -10.79 -10.91 -0.31
CA ALA A 112 -11.74 -10.22 0.56
C ALA A 112 -11.76 -8.70 0.32
N SER A 113 -12.88 -8.02 0.67
CA SER A 113 -13.03 -6.57 0.50
C SER A 113 -12.13 -5.74 1.42
N SER A 114 -11.58 -6.32 2.48
CA SER A 114 -10.63 -5.68 3.42
C SER A 114 -9.96 -6.70 4.31
N GLY A 115 -8.83 -6.29 4.90
CA GLY A 115 -8.12 -7.11 5.87
C GLY A 115 -7.07 -6.30 6.63
N THR A 116 -6.28 -7.00 7.45
CA THR A 116 -5.16 -6.44 8.23
C THR A 116 -3.94 -7.34 8.10
N GLY A 117 -2.75 -6.74 8.19
CA GLY A 117 -1.49 -7.44 7.96
C GLY A 117 -1.31 -7.84 6.49
N ASP A 118 -0.43 -8.77 6.24
CA ASP A 118 -0.09 -9.27 4.90
C ASP A 118 -1.29 -9.92 4.20
N ILE A 119 -1.24 -9.97 2.87
CA ILE A 119 -2.24 -10.68 2.06
C ILE A 119 -1.66 -12.04 1.70
N ALA A 120 -2.26 -13.09 2.25
CA ALA A 120 -1.90 -14.46 1.90
C ALA A 120 -2.29 -14.76 0.43
N SER A 121 -1.59 -15.69 -0.19
CA SER A 121 -1.97 -16.21 -1.51
C SER A 121 -3.45 -16.65 -1.53
N PHE A 122 -4.14 -16.32 -2.61
CA PHE A 122 -5.55 -16.66 -2.83
C PHE A 122 -5.77 -17.09 -4.29
N ALA A 123 -6.77 -17.93 -4.54
CA ALA A 123 -7.14 -18.33 -5.88
C ALA A 123 -7.85 -17.16 -6.60
N ALA A 124 -7.26 -16.70 -7.72
CA ALA A 124 -7.79 -15.61 -8.51
C ALA A 124 -9.04 -16.03 -9.28
N VAL A 125 -10.08 -15.21 -9.28
CA VAL A 125 -11.38 -15.49 -9.91
C VAL A 125 -11.74 -14.40 -10.91
N ASN A 126 -12.06 -14.81 -12.16
CA ASN A 126 -12.68 -13.95 -13.15
C ASN A 126 -13.69 -14.74 -13.98
N ASN A 127 -14.97 -14.59 -13.68
CA ASN A 127 -16.08 -15.26 -14.39
C ASN A 127 -16.60 -14.45 -15.58
N SER A 128 -15.92 -13.37 -15.97
CA SER A 128 -16.28 -12.56 -17.13
C SER A 128 -15.48 -12.96 -18.37
N THR A 129 -15.72 -12.27 -19.48
CA THR A 129 -14.99 -12.47 -20.75
C THR A 129 -13.90 -11.40 -20.99
N SER A 130 -13.70 -10.50 -20.04
CA SER A 130 -12.67 -9.44 -20.09
C SER A 130 -11.83 -9.43 -18.82
N PRO A 131 -10.59 -8.90 -18.84
CA PRO A 131 -9.78 -8.73 -17.64
C PRO A 131 -10.52 -7.90 -16.59
N VAL A 132 -10.40 -8.31 -15.32
CA VAL A 132 -10.93 -7.60 -14.15
C VAL A 132 -9.75 -7.11 -13.32
N THR A 133 -9.69 -5.81 -13.05
CA THR A 133 -8.64 -5.21 -12.23
C THR A 133 -9.22 -4.72 -10.91
N ALA A 134 -8.63 -5.15 -9.83
CA ALA A 134 -8.88 -4.65 -8.48
C ALA A 134 -7.78 -3.67 -8.06
N THR A 135 -8.18 -2.59 -7.38
CA THR A 135 -7.25 -1.67 -6.71
C THR A 135 -7.25 -1.96 -5.21
N ILE A 136 -6.07 -2.26 -4.70
CA ILE A 136 -5.85 -2.47 -3.28
C ILE A 136 -5.25 -1.19 -2.69
N THR A 137 -5.89 -0.64 -1.66
CA THR A 137 -5.39 0.53 -0.93
C THR A 137 -4.94 0.10 0.45
N VAL A 138 -3.68 0.32 0.78
CA VAL A 138 -3.06 -0.04 2.07
C VAL A 138 -2.84 1.22 2.90
N THR A 139 -3.21 1.15 4.18
CA THR A 139 -3.00 2.23 5.15
C THR A 139 -2.07 1.71 6.26
N PRO A 140 -0.85 2.27 6.38
CA PRO A 140 0.05 1.94 7.47
C PRO A 140 -0.28 2.74 8.73
N THR A 141 -0.16 2.14 9.91
CA THR A 141 -0.28 2.78 11.22
C THR A 141 0.96 2.48 12.05
N TYR A 142 1.75 3.51 12.36
CA TYR A 142 2.92 3.41 13.23
C TYR A 142 2.53 3.66 14.69
N THR A 143 2.97 2.78 15.60
CA THR A 143 2.72 2.89 17.03
C THR A 143 4.03 2.88 17.82
N ASN A 144 4.22 3.89 18.67
CA ASN A 144 5.33 3.98 19.61
C ASN A 144 4.83 4.55 20.94
N GLU A 145 5.22 3.90 22.06
CA GLU A 145 4.81 4.29 23.43
C GLU A 145 3.28 4.51 23.59
N GLY A 146 2.47 3.71 22.87
CA GLY A 146 1.01 3.78 22.94
C GLY A 146 0.38 4.90 22.11
N ILE A 147 1.16 5.69 21.38
CA ILE A 147 0.68 6.72 20.45
C ILE A 147 0.75 6.18 19.02
N SER A 148 -0.39 6.18 18.32
CA SER A 148 -0.51 5.71 16.96
C SER A 148 -0.62 6.89 15.98
N CYS A 149 0.10 6.78 14.87
CA CYS A 149 0.12 7.77 13.79
C CYS A 149 -0.14 7.03 12.47
N ASP A 150 -1.22 7.39 11.78
CA ASP A 150 -1.47 6.88 10.43
C ASP A 150 -0.57 7.59 9.42
N GLY A 151 -0.22 6.88 8.36
CA GLY A 151 0.57 7.42 7.27
C GLY A 151 -0.21 7.58 5.97
N PRO A 152 0.46 8.04 4.91
CA PRO A 152 -0.12 8.06 3.58
C PRO A 152 -0.42 6.64 3.11
N THR A 153 -1.50 6.51 2.33
CA THR A 153 -1.89 5.24 1.73
C THR A 153 -1.03 4.93 0.50
N GLU A 154 -0.76 3.65 0.30
CA GLU A 154 -0.15 3.10 -0.92
C GLU A 154 -1.22 2.32 -1.70
N THR A 155 -1.11 2.28 -3.03
CA THR A 155 -2.04 1.55 -3.88
C THR A 155 -1.31 0.69 -4.91
N PHE A 156 -1.79 -0.53 -5.11
CA PHE A 156 -1.35 -1.41 -6.17
C PHE A 156 -2.54 -2.12 -6.82
N THR A 157 -2.33 -2.80 -7.94
CA THR A 157 -3.39 -3.46 -8.67
C THR A 157 -3.16 -4.96 -8.81
N ILE A 158 -4.26 -5.71 -8.81
CA ILE A 158 -4.29 -7.12 -9.17
C ILE A 158 -5.26 -7.27 -10.34
N THR A 159 -4.73 -7.69 -11.50
CA THR A 159 -5.53 -7.92 -12.70
C THR A 159 -5.68 -9.41 -12.92
N VAL A 160 -6.93 -9.88 -13.04
CA VAL A 160 -7.24 -11.27 -13.32
C VAL A 160 -7.80 -11.39 -14.75
N ASN A 161 -7.04 -12.06 -15.62
CA ASN A 161 -7.46 -12.36 -16.97
C ASN A 161 -8.54 -13.45 -16.98
N PRO A 162 -9.50 -13.40 -17.90
CA PRO A 162 -10.51 -14.45 -18.06
C PRO A 162 -9.88 -15.73 -18.59
N THR A 163 -10.57 -16.86 -18.38
CA THR A 163 -10.25 -18.12 -19.07
C THR A 163 -10.43 -17.92 -20.57
N ALA A 164 -9.42 -18.33 -21.37
CA ALA A 164 -9.52 -18.32 -22.81
C ALA A 164 -10.61 -19.31 -23.28
N GLN A 165 -11.39 -18.90 -24.27
CA GLN A 165 -12.43 -19.73 -24.85
C GLN A 165 -12.47 -19.57 -26.37
N VAL A 166 -13.01 -20.59 -27.04
CA VAL A 166 -13.30 -20.57 -28.46
C VAL A 166 -14.82 -20.83 -28.62
N ASP A 167 -15.45 -20.06 -29.48
CA ASP A 167 -16.84 -20.29 -29.86
C ASP A 167 -16.95 -21.59 -30.64
N ASP A 168 -18.06 -22.32 -30.52
CA ASP A 168 -18.28 -23.61 -31.16
C ASP A 168 -18.31 -23.44 -32.71
N PRO A 169 -17.32 -23.99 -33.47
CA PRO A 169 -17.33 -23.91 -34.92
C PRO A 169 -18.42 -24.82 -35.48
N GLN A 170 -19.03 -24.42 -36.59
CA GLN A 170 -20.08 -25.20 -37.23
C GLN A 170 -19.49 -26.42 -37.96
N ASP A 171 -20.11 -27.59 -37.83
CA ASP A 171 -19.81 -28.77 -38.64
C ASP A 171 -19.97 -28.50 -40.12
N GLN A 172 -19.09 -29.06 -40.93
CA GLN A 172 -19.11 -28.87 -42.38
C GLN A 172 -19.25 -30.22 -43.12
N ILE A 173 -20.10 -30.21 -44.13
CA ILE A 173 -20.27 -31.35 -45.06
C ILE A 173 -20.00 -30.82 -46.46
N ILE A 174 -18.92 -31.33 -47.10
CA ILE A 174 -18.48 -30.86 -48.41
C ILE A 174 -18.19 -32.04 -49.35
N CYS A 175 -18.29 -31.80 -50.64
CA CYS A 175 -17.97 -32.82 -51.64
C CYS A 175 -16.47 -32.91 -51.90
N ASN A 176 -16.00 -34.07 -52.35
CA ASN A 176 -14.61 -34.25 -52.75
C ASN A 176 -14.20 -33.28 -53.86
N GLY A 177 -13.09 -32.55 -53.66
CA GLY A 177 -12.56 -31.56 -54.59
C GLY A 177 -13.07 -30.13 -54.34
N GLU A 178 -13.96 -29.91 -53.39
CA GLU A 178 -14.38 -28.56 -52.99
C GLU A 178 -13.47 -28.00 -51.88
N THR A 179 -13.56 -26.68 -51.66
CA THR A 179 -12.78 -25.96 -50.62
C THR A 179 -13.66 -25.60 -49.45
N THR A 180 -13.08 -25.62 -48.27
CA THR A 180 -13.70 -25.18 -47.02
C THR A 180 -12.84 -24.19 -46.29
N SER A 181 -13.43 -23.44 -45.37
CA SER A 181 -12.73 -22.57 -44.40
C SER A 181 -13.45 -22.60 -43.06
N VAL A 182 -12.71 -22.59 -41.98
CA VAL A 182 -13.21 -22.47 -40.61
C VAL A 182 -12.53 -21.26 -39.99
N GLU A 183 -13.35 -20.32 -39.48
CA GLU A 183 -12.87 -19.18 -38.69
C GLU A 183 -13.15 -19.47 -37.22
N PHE A 184 -12.11 -19.34 -36.38
CA PHE A 184 -12.26 -19.44 -34.96
C PHE A 184 -12.52 -18.07 -34.35
N THR A 185 -13.55 -17.99 -33.53
CA THR A 185 -13.97 -16.77 -32.84
C THR A 185 -13.99 -16.98 -31.32
N THR A 186 -14.04 -15.90 -30.56
CA THR A 186 -14.09 -15.89 -29.11
C THR A 186 -14.92 -14.73 -28.61
N GLN A 187 -15.53 -14.88 -27.45
CA GLN A 187 -16.18 -13.80 -26.72
C GLN A 187 -15.22 -13.08 -25.75
N ASN A 188 -13.97 -13.58 -25.60
CA ASN A 188 -12.98 -12.88 -24.79
C ASN A 188 -12.65 -11.51 -25.44
N THR A 189 -12.57 -10.49 -24.58
CA THR A 189 -12.25 -9.10 -24.97
C THR A 189 -11.14 -8.54 -24.09
N GLY A 190 -10.55 -7.41 -24.48
CA GLY A 190 -9.50 -6.73 -23.70
C GLY A 190 -8.13 -7.40 -23.73
N GLY A 191 -7.95 -8.37 -24.62
CA GLY A 191 -6.70 -9.10 -24.83
C GLY A 191 -6.66 -9.77 -26.19
N THR A 192 -5.70 -10.67 -26.41
CA THR A 192 -5.55 -11.46 -27.64
C THR A 192 -5.74 -12.93 -27.31
N THR A 193 -6.65 -13.61 -28.05
CA THR A 193 -6.81 -15.05 -27.98
C THR A 193 -6.11 -15.68 -29.20
N THR A 194 -5.29 -16.69 -28.95
CA THR A 194 -4.64 -17.50 -29.99
C THR A 194 -5.25 -18.90 -29.99
N TYR A 195 -5.31 -19.53 -31.14
CA TYR A 195 -5.92 -20.83 -31.35
C TYR A 195 -4.87 -21.83 -31.80
N ALA A 196 -4.87 -23.02 -31.21
CA ALA A 196 -4.17 -24.19 -31.71
C ALA A 196 -5.21 -25.27 -32.02
N TRP A 197 -5.02 -25.98 -33.09
CA TRP A 197 -5.89 -27.07 -33.52
C TRP A 197 -5.06 -28.28 -33.95
N ALA A 198 -5.62 -29.45 -33.88
CA ALA A 198 -5.03 -30.68 -34.40
C ALA A 198 -6.07 -31.45 -35.22
N ASN A 199 -5.63 -32.12 -36.26
CA ASN A 199 -6.46 -32.94 -37.13
C ASN A 199 -6.05 -34.41 -36.96
N ASP A 200 -7.00 -35.26 -36.54
CA ASP A 200 -6.75 -36.70 -36.36
C ASP A 200 -6.80 -37.50 -37.66
N THR A 201 -7.27 -36.87 -38.76
CA THR A 201 -7.47 -37.55 -40.06
C THR A 201 -6.87 -36.72 -41.21
N PRO A 202 -5.51 -36.58 -41.31
CA PRO A 202 -4.83 -35.76 -42.31
C PRO A 202 -5.17 -36.13 -43.77
N SER A 203 -5.69 -37.34 -43.99
CA SER A 203 -6.08 -37.81 -45.35
C SER A 203 -7.23 -37.02 -46.01
N ILE A 204 -7.96 -36.19 -45.24
CA ILE A 204 -8.96 -35.27 -45.81
C ILE A 204 -8.37 -34.03 -46.45
N GLY A 205 -7.04 -33.85 -46.43
CA GLY A 205 -6.32 -32.71 -47.04
C GLY A 205 -6.08 -31.52 -46.11
N LEU A 206 -6.44 -31.61 -44.80
CA LEU A 206 -6.12 -30.63 -43.76
C LEU A 206 -4.80 -31.03 -43.11
N ALA A 207 -3.84 -30.11 -43.00
CA ALA A 207 -2.55 -30.36 -42.33
C ALA A 207 -2.73 -30.62 -40.83
N ASP A 208 -1.71 -31.23 -40.22
CA ASP A 208 -1.59 -31.36 -38.74
C ASP A 208 -1.17 -30.02 -38.12
#